data_789e157987552864d38a5220b61447ba
#
_entry.id   789e157987552864d38a5220b61447ba
#
_cell.length_a   1.000
_cell.length_b   1.000
_cell.length_c   1.000
_cell.angle_alpha   90.00
_cell.angle_beta   90.00
_cell.angle_gamma   90.00
#
_symmetry.space_group_name_H-M   'P 1'
#
loop_
_entity.id
_entity.type
_entity.pdbx_description
1 polymer ?
#
loop_
_entity_poly.entity_id
_entity_poly.type
_entity_poly.pdbx_seq_one_letter_code
_entity_poly.pdbx_strand_id
1 'polypeptide(L)'
;MRRRPRDRRAQIAAASAEAFGSLGYHGVSMEDIASRLDISSTALYRHYPSKYALFREETMRLGRLSVEAVRLPEEARGWPARQRLEHELDALIDASIVNRRSAALLRWQRRYLEPEDAALLHDQLTVVDGALRETLGEYRPELPGRDRAVLTAALLSVLSSIGDHHVAIPVRSLTEQLGTACRALADTRLPAPGEATETTTAREIPLTFKHELLLVRAVELFHERGYPNVSVEDIATAAGLPASSAVYRFYRGKGDILAAAFRRAADRVSAAIGPAVAGSDGPEQALYTLIDLFVDGSFAERELTFVYYAEISNVPAEERTVLRNIQRLNVEEWAKLLMAVRPELAAAAARVLVHAALAMVVDLGQRFGSVDPACSRRRVAALMRQVLFGR
;
A
#
# COMPACT_ATOMS: atom_id res chain seq x y z
N MET A 1 22.67 -31.42 -18.93
CA MET A 1 22.93 -30.18 -19.69
C MET A 1 23.07 -29.02 -18.71
N ARG A 2 24.26 -28.46 -18.47
CA ARG A 2 24.47 -27.33 -17.58
C ARG A 2 23.82 -26.07 -18.20
N ARG A 3 22.78 -25.51 -17.55
CA ARG A 3 22.14 -24.26 -17.96
C ARG A 3 23.15 -23.11 -18.02
N ARG A 4 23.04 -22.23 -19.03
CA ARG A 4 23.97 -21.14 -19.34
C ARG A 4 24.06 -20.10 -18.20
N PRO A 5 25.22 -19.42 -17.97
CA PRO A 5 25.45 -18.46 -16.88
C PRO A 5 24.46 -17.28 -16.83
N ARG A 6 23.90 -16.85 -17.97
CA ARG A 6 22.86 -15.80 -18.05
C ARG A 6 21.54 -16.16 -17.35
N ASP A 7 21.23 -17.46 -17.31
CA ASP A 7 20.00 -17.99 -16.69
C ASP A 7 20.11 -17.94 -15.14
N ARG A 8 21.32 -18.09 -14.57
CA ARG A 8 21.52 -18.16 -13.11
C ARG A 8 21.31 -16.82 -12.40
N ARG A 9 21.82 -15.72 -12.96
CA ARG A 9 21.62 -14.39 -12.37
C ARG A 9 20.14 -13.99 -12.38
N ALA A 10 19.43 -14.30 -13.46
CA ALA A 10 17.98 -14.08 -13.53
C ALA A 10 17.18 -14.94 -12.54
N GLN A 11 17.60 -16.21 -12.34
CA GLN A 11 16.97 -17.08 -11.32
C GLN A 11 17.19 -16.54 -9.92
N ILE A 12 18.38 -16.07 -9.59
CA ILE A 12 18.70 -15.45 -8.30
C ILE A 12 17.83 -14.20 -8.08
N ALA A 13 17.77 -13.32 -9.07
CA ALA A 13 16.97 -12.10 -9.00
C ALA A 13 15.48 -12.42 -8.75
N ALA A 14 14.91 -13.38 -9.51
CA ALA A 14 13.51 -13.79 -9.35
C ALA A 14 13.22 -14.40 -7.97
N ALA A 15 14.07 -15.30 -7.48
CA ALA A 15 13.91 -15.91 -6.15
C ALA A 15 14.05 -14.88 -5.02
N SER A 16 14.97 -13.91 -5.17
CA SER A 16 15.15 -12.82 -4.21
C SER A 16 13.95 -11.88 -4.20
N ALA A 17 13.44 -11.51 -5.38
CA ALA A 17 12.25 -10.68 -5.54
C ALA A 17 11.02 -11.30 -4.85
N GLU A 18 10.81 -12.60 -5.04
CA GLU A 18 9.73 -13.34 -4.39
C GLU A 18 9.93 -13.43 -2.87
N ALA A 19 11.17 -13.66 -2.40
CA ALA A 19 11.48 -13.70 -0.98
C ALA A 19 11.22 -12.34 -0.31
N PHE A 20 11.74 -11.26 -0.87
CA PHE A 20 11.53 -9.90 -0.37
C PHE A 20 10.06 -9.48 -0.41
N GLY A 21 9.32 -9.81 -1.48
CA GLY A 21 7.91 -9.49 -1.59
C GLY A 21 7.04 -10.21 -0.54
N SER A 22 7.42 -11.43 -0.14
CA SER A 22 6.64 -12.23 0.82
C SER A 22 7.01 -12.02 2.28
N LEU A 23 8.29 -11.78 2.58
CA LEU A 23 8.85 -11.72 3.94
C LEU A 23 9.40 -10.34 4.31
N GLY A 24 9.42 -9.39 3.37
CA GLY A 24 10.05 -8.08 3.54
C GLY A 24 11.58 -8.15 3.48
N TYR A 25 12.23 -7.00 3.29
CA TYR A 25 13.69 -6.91 3.17
C TYR A 25 14.41 -7.47 4.41
N HIS A 26 13.95 -7.13 5.61
CA HIS A 26 14.60 -7.55 6.86
C HIS A 26 14.32 -9.02 7.22
N GLY A 27 13.19 -9.58 6.76
CA GLY A 27 12.79 -10.97 7.00
C GLY A 27 13.49 -12.02 6.13
N VAL A 28 14.45 -11.61 5.28
CA VAL A 28 15.17 -12.48 4.34
C VAL A 28 16.66 -12.37 4.57
N SER A 29 17.36 -13.51 4.62
CA SER A 29 18.82 -13.63 4.62
C SER A 29 19.35 -14.09 3.27
N MET A 30 20.67 -13.98 3.05
CA MET A 30 21.32 -14.56 1.86
C MET A 30 21.24 -16.09 1.86
N GLU A 31 21.24 -16.71 3.04
CA GLU A 31 21.04 -18.14 3.25
C GLU A 31 19.66 -18.62 2.81
N ASP A 32 18.62 -17.85 3.14
CA ASP A 32 17.23 -18.14 2.72
C ASP A 32 17.09 -18.11 1.19
N ILE A 33 17.72 -17.13 0.54
CA ILE A 33 17.72 -17.02 -0.92
C ILE A 33 18.50 -18.20 -1.55
N ALA A 34 19.68 -18.52 -1.00
CA ALA A 34 20.50 -19.62 -1.48
C ALA A 34 19.77 -20.97 -1.37
N SER A 35 19.11 -21.21 -0.23
CA SER A 35 18.30 -22.42 0.03
C SER A 35 17.16 -22.58 -0.97
N ARG A 36 16.48 -21.50 -1.33
CA ARG A 36 15.40 -21.52 -2.36
C ARG A 36 15.88 -21.93 -3.75
N LEU A 37 17.17 -21.76 -4.01
CA LEU A 37 17.79 -22.03 -5.30
C LEU A 37 18.62 -23.32 -5.31
N ASP A 38 18.68 -24.02 -4.18
CA ASP A 38 19.51 -25.19 -3.97
C ASP A 38 21.00 -24.93 -4.32
N ILE A 39 21.53 -23.82 -3.78
CA ILE A 39 22.94 -23.42 -3.92
C ILE A 39 23.54 -23.04 -2.57
N SER A 40 24.86 -23.01 -2.51
CA SER A 40 25.55 -22.49 -1.31
C SER A 40 25.49 -20.94 -1.28
N SER A 41 25.49 -20.37 -0.06
CA SER A 41 25.61 -18.93 0.12
C SER A 41 26.87 -18.37 -0.55
N THR A 42 27.98 -19.13 -0.53
CA THR A 42 29.22 -18.76 -1.24
C THR A 42 28.99 -18.62 -2.76
N ALA A 43 28.20 -19.50 -3.36
CA ALA A 43 27.85 -19.40 -4.78
C ALA A 43 26.97 -18.16 -5.05
N LEU A 44 26.08 -17.81 -4.14
CA LEU A 44 25.25 -16.61 -4.25
C LEU A 44 26.09 -15.32 -4.18
N TYR A 45 27.05 -15.25 -3.24
CA TYR A 45 27.96 -14.11 -3.08
C TYR A 45 28.87 -13.87 -4.31
N ARG A 46 29.10 -14.87 -5.15
CA ARG A 46 29.81 -14.67 -6.44
C ARG A 46 29.02 -13.87 -7.46
N HIS A 47 27.69 -13.84 -7.33
CA HIS A 47 26.79 -13.11 -8.23
C HIS A 47 26.40 -11.77 -7.66
N TYR A 48 26.21 -11.69 -6.35
CA TYR A 48 25.78 -10.48 -5.64
C TYR A 48 26.56 -10.30 -4.35
N PRO A 49 27.19 -9.13 -4.15
CA PRO A 49 28.07 -8.90 -2.99
C PRO A 49 27.33 -8.80 -1.67
N SER A 50 26.03 -8.52 -1.69
CA SER A 50 25.21 -8.37 -0.49
C SER A 50 23.73 -8.57 -0.76
N LYS A 51 22.94 -8.74 0.31
CA LYS A 51 21.49 -8.73 0.28
C LYS A 51 20.96 -7.39 -0.27
N TYR A 52 21.61 -6.29 0.13
CA TYR A 52 21.25 -4.95 -0.33
C TYR A 52 21.39 -4.82 -1.87
N ALA A 53 22.45 -5.36 -2.45
CA ALA A 53 22.64 -5.32 -3.90
C ALA A 53 21.52 -6.02 -4.67
N LEU A 54 21.01 -7.14 -4.14
CA LEU A 54 19.85 -7.85 -4.71
C LEU A 54 18.55 -7.02 -4.58
N PHE A 55 18.30 -6.49 -3.39
CA PHE A 55 17.14 -5.67 -3.12
C PHE A 55 17.12 -4.41 -3.97
N ARG A 56 18.24 -3.70 -4.03
CA ARG A 56 18.46 -2.51 -4.84
C ARG A 56 18.21 -2.78 -6.32
N GLU A 57 18.85 -3.83 -6.87
CA GLU A 57 18.73 -4.15 -8.30
C GLU A 57 17.28 -4.38 -8.70
N GLU A 58 16.52 -5.15 -7.90
CA GLU A 58 15.11 -5.42 -8.18
C GLU A 58 14.24 -4.16 -8.02
N THR A 59 14.43 -3.39 -6.96
CA THR A 59 13.66 -2.17 -6.72
C THR A 59 13.87 -1.14 -7.84
N MET A 60 15.13 -0.94 -8.27
CA MET A 60 15.46 -0.06 -9.38
C MET A 60 14.93 -0.60 -10.73
N ARG A 61 14.93 -1.93 -10.91
CA ARG A 61 14.34 -2.55 -12.10
C ARG A 61 12.86 -2.25 -12.20
N LEU A 62 12.12 -2.39 -11.11
CA LEU A 62 10.69 -2.09 -11.06
C LEU A 62 10.42 -0.60 -11.37
N GLY A 63 11.22 0.31 -10.82
CA GLY A 63 11.13 1.73 -11.13
C GLY A 63 11.34 2.01 -12.63
N ARG A 64 12.38 1.42 -13.25
CA ARG A 64 12.60 1.56 -14.70
C ARG A 64 11.46 0.99 -15.54
N LEU A 65 10.89 -0.14 -15.17
CA LEU A 65 9.73 -0.70 -15.87
C LEU A 65 8.50 0.21 -15.79
N SER A 66 8.30 0.87 -14.65
CA SER A 66 7.21 1.84 -14.50
C SER A 66 7.43 3.07 -15.40
N VAL A 67 8.67 3.57 -15.51
CA VAL A 67 9.02 4.67 -16.43
C VAL A 67 8.83 4.25 -17.89
N GLU A 68 9.23 3.04 -18.24
CA GLU A 68 9.02 2.54 -19.61
C GLU A 68 7.55 2.37 -19.97
N ALA A 69 6.73 1.94 -19.00
CA ALA A 69 5.29 1.75 -19.18
C ALA A 69 4.54 3.06 -19.52
N VAL A 70 4.99 4.20 -19.00
CA VAL A 70 4.38 5.50 -19.33
C VAL A 70 5.00 6.18 -20.56
N ARG A 71 5.95 5.52 -21.23
CA ARG A 71 6.54 6.04 -22.46
C ARG A 71 5.60 5.81 -23.63
N LEU A 72 5.02 6.88 -24.13
CA LEU A 72 4.15 6.82 -25.31
C LEU A 72 4.95 6.53 -26.59
N PRO A 73 4.47 5.66 -27.47
CA PRO A 73 5.09 5.42 -28.77
C PRO A 73 4.94 6.65 -29.68
N GLU A 74 5.75 6.77 -30.74
CA GLU A 74 5.74 7.95 -31.61
C GLU A 74 4.38 8.22 -32.27
N GLU A 75 3.68 7.17 -32.66
CA GLU A 75 2.32 7.25 -33.22
C GLU A 75 1.29 7.80 -32.25
N ALA A 76 1.52 7.69 -30.94
CA ALA A 76 0.62 8.23 -29.92
C ALA A 76 0.52 9.78 -29.91
N ARG A 77 1.44 10.47 -30.60
CA ARG A 77 1.37 11.93 -30.77
C ARG A 77 0.06 12.39 -31.41
N GLY A 78 -0.54 11.55 -32.26
CA GLY A 78 -1.81 11.84 -32.92
C GLY A 78 -3.04 11.29 -32.16
N TRP A 79 -2.87 10.60 -31.06
CA TRP A 79 -3.98 10.02 -30.34
C TRP A 79 -4.71 11.06 -29.46
N PRO A 80 -6.04 10.92 -29.28
CA PRO A 80 -6.77 11.66 -28.27
C PRO A 80 -6.15 11.46 -26.88
N ALA A 81 -6.18 12.48 -26.03
CA ALA A 81 -5.60 12.42 -24.68
C ALA A 81 -6.15 11.25 -23.84
N ARG A 82 -7.45 10.95 -23.97
CA ARG A 82 -8.06 9.77 -23.34
C ARG A 82 -7.37 8.46 -23.74
N GLN A 83 -7.14 8.27 -25.03
CA GLN A 83 -6.50 7.04 -25.54
C GLN A 83 -5.04 6.93 -25.05
N ARG A 84 -4.33 8.05 -24.94
CA ARG A 84 -2.97 8.08 -24.38
C ARG A 84 -2.97 7.69 -22.89
N LEU A 85 -3.90 8.24 -22.10
CA LEU A 85 -4.06 7.89 -20.70
C LEU A 85 -4.40 6.40 -20.52
N GLU A 86 -5.33 5.88 -21.31
CA GLU A 86 -5.69 4.46 -21.29
C GLU A 86 -4.49 3.57 -21.63
N HIS A 87 -3.67 3.95 -22.61
CA HIS A 87 -2.45 3.22 -22.96
C HIS A 87 -1.43 3.20 -21.81
N GLU A 88 -1.16 4.34 -21.17
CA GLU A 88 -0.26 4.43 -20.02
C GLU A 88 -0.76 3.58 -18.84
N LEU A 89 -2.06 3.63 -18.55
CA LEU A 89 -2.67 2.84 -17.49
C LEU A 89 -2.61 1.33 -17.77
N ASP A 90 -2.94 0.91 -19.00
CA ASP A 90 -2.90 -0.50 -19.39
C ASP A 90 -1.46 -1.05 -19.33
N ALA A 91 -0.47 -0.28 -19.79
CA ALA A 91 0.93 -0.67 -19.70
C ALA A 91 1.43 -0.78 -18.25
N LEU A 92 1.01 0.13 -17.36
CA LEU A 92 1.31 0.06 -15.94
C LEU A 92 0.62 -1.13 -15.26
N ILE A 93 -0.63 -1.45 -15.63
CA ILE A 93 -1.35 -2.65 -15.15
C ILE A 93 -0.58 -3.90 -15.54
N ASP A 94 -0.20 -4.03 -16.80
CA ASP A 94 0.54 -5.19 -17.30
C ASP A 94 1.90 -5.33 -16.60
N ALA A 95 2.66 -4.25 -16.46
CA ALA A 95 3.91 -4.24 -15.72
C ALA A 95 3.72 -4.66 -14.25
N SER A 96 2.66 -4.20 -13.60
CA SER A 96 2.33 -4.55 -12.22
C SER A 96 1.92 -6.02 -12.07
N ILE A 97 1.12 -6.55 -13.00
CA ILE A 97 0.68 -7.96 -13.00
C ILE A 97 1.86 -8.90 -13.21
N VAL A 98 2.72 -8.62 -14.19
CA VAL A 98 3.92 -9.42 -14.48
C VAL A 98 4.86 -9.46 -13.29
N ASN A 99 4.99 -8.36 -12.56
CA ASN A 99 5.89 -8.22 -11.41
C ASN A 99 5.17 -8.31 -10.05
N ARG A 100 3.96 -8.86 -10.01
CA ARG A 100 3.11 -8.90 -8.80
C ARG A 100 3.83 -9.40 -7.55
N ARG A 101 4.70 -10.40 -7.69
CA ARG A 101 5.43 -11.01 -6.57
C ARG A 101 6.42 -10.07 -5.89
N SER A 102 6.93 -9.07 -6.62
CA SER A 102 7.87 -8.08 -6.10
C SER A 102 7.27 -6.67 -5.99
N ALA A 103 6.01 -6.46 -6.37
CA ALA A 103 5.36 -5.15 -6.35
C ALA A 103 5.39 -4.47 -4.97
N ALA A 104 5.31 -5.24 -3.88
CA ALA A 104 5.43 -4.74 -2.52
C ALA A 104 6.77 -4.03 -2.23
N LEU A 105 7.83 -4.30 -3.00
CA LEU A 105 9.13 -3.62 -2.84
C LEU A 105 9.03 -2.13 -3.14
N LEU A 106 8.40 -1.75 -4.26
CA LEU A 106 8.18 -0.34 -4.59
C LEU A 106 7.24 0.34 -3.60
N ARG A 107 6.22 -0.36 -3.16
CA ARG A 107 5.18 0.21 -2.33
C ARG A 107 5.63 0.41 -0.89
N TRP A 108 6.17 -0.62 -0.25
CA TRP A 108 6.40 -0.64 1.20
C TRP A 108 7.87 -0.68 1.59
N GLN A 109 8.72 -1.34 0.79
CA GLN A 109 10.11 -1.62 1.17
C GLN A 109 11.10 -0.56 0.69
N ARG A 110 10.72 0.33 -0.26
CA ARG A 110 11.59 1.40 -0.78
C ARG A 110 12.19 2.30 0.31
N ARG A 111 11.56 2.38 1.47
CA ARG A 111 12.05 3.12 2.64
C ARG A 111 13.37 2.58 3.24
N TYR A 112 13.78 1.38 2.83
CA TYR A 112 15.03 0.75 3.24
C TYR A 112 16.16 0.92 2.22
N LEU A 113 15.95 1.68 1.16
CA LEU A 113 17.01 2.08 0.26
C LEU A 113 17.93 3.08 0.93
N GLU A 114 19.22 3.01 0.60
CA GLU A 114 20.19 4.04 0.96
C GLU A 114 19.81 5.37 0.30
N PRO A 115 20.20 6.52 0.90
CA PRO A 115 19.72 7.84 0.45
C PRO A 115 19.89 8.13 -1.04
N GLU A 116 21.04 7.74 -1.63
CA GLU A 116 21.34 7.95 -3.04
C GLU A 116 20.39 7.12 -3.95
N ASP A 117 20.18 5.87 -3.59
CA ASP A 117 19.28 4.98 -4.32
C ASP A 117 17.80 5.36 -4.14
N ALA A 118 17.45 5.84 -2.95
CA ALA A 118 16.12 6.37 -2.69
C ALA A 118 15.83 7.62 -3.55
N ALA A 119 16.81 8.50 -3.75
CA ALA A 119 16.70 9.66 -4.64
C ALA A 119 16.52 9.22 -6.11
N LEU A 120 17.34 8.28 -6.59
CA LEU A 120 17.20 7.76 -7.95
C LEU A 120 15.83 7.12 -8.21
N LEU A 121 15.32 6.35 -7.24
CA LEU A 121 13.97 5.78 -7.35
C LEU A 121 12.89 6.87 -7.31
N HIS A 122 13.07 7.88 -6.46
CA HIS A 122 12.15 9.02 -6.39
C HIS A 122 12.03 9.73 -7.74
N ASP A 123 13.16 9.98 -8.42
CA ASP A 123 13.18 10.58 -9.75
C ASP A 123 12.41 9.74 -10.76
N GLN A 124 12.61 8.40 -10.76
CA GLN A 124 11.86 7.49 -11.63
C GLN A 124 10.35 7.57 -11.38
N LEU A 125 9.93 7.53 -10.12
CA LEU A 125 8.51 7.62 -9.77
C LEU A 125 7.91 9.00 -10.05
N THR A 126 8.71 10.06 -9.97
CA THR A 126 8.31 11.42 -10.35
C THR A 126 8.03 11.52 -11.84
N VAL A 127 8.83 10.86 -12.68
CA VAL A 127 8.57 10.77 -14.13
C VAL A 127 7.22 10.09 -14.39
N VAL A 128 6.92 8.98 -13.70
CA VAL A 128 5.64 8.27 -13.85
C VAL A 128 4.46 9.13 -13.42
N ASP A 129 4.55 9.78 -12.25
CA ASP A 129 3.51 10.68 -11.74
C ASP A 129 3.31 11.87 -12.68
N GLY A 130 4.39 12.44 -13.21
CA GLY A 130 4.38 13.56 -14.14
C GLY A 130 3.68 13.22 -15.47
N ALA A 131 4.03 12.09 -16.07
CA ALA A 131 3.43 11.63 -17.33
C ALA A 131 1.92 11.45 -17.19
N LEU A 132 1.46 10.67 -16.22
CA LEU A 132 0.03 10.47 -15.97
C LEU A 132 -0.70 11.79 -15.67
N ARG A 133 -0.08 12.69 -14.90
CA ARG A 133 -0.68 13.98 -14.55
C ARG A 133 -0.81 14.90 -15.75
N GLU A 134 0.16 14.90 -16.65
CA GLU A 134 0.13 15.65 -17.90
C GLU A 134 -0.98 15.12 -18.81
N THR A 135 -0.99 13.82 -19.11
CA THR A 135 -1.99 13.20 -19.97
C THR A 135 -3.41 13.32 -19.40
N LEU A 136 -3.58 13.15 -18.07
CA LEU A 136 -4.84 13.42 -17.39
C LEU A 136 -5.27 14.89 -17.53
N GLY A 137 -4.31 15.83 -17.45
CA GLY A 137 -4.58 17.26 -17.62
C GLY A 137 -5.01 17.64 -19.04
N GLU A 138 -4.49 16.95 -20.05
CA GLU A 138 -4.94 17.13 -21.43
C GLU A 138 -6.31 16.50 -21.68
N TYR A 139 -6.57 15.35 -21.05
CA TYR A 139 -7.87 14.69 -21.10
C TYR A 139 -8.95 15.48 -20.36
N ARG A 140 -8.62 16.05 -19.21
CA ARG A 140 -9.52 16.77 -18.31
C ARG A 140 -8.98 18.19 -18.03
N PRO A 141 -8.99 19.08 -19.04
CA PRO A 141 -8.39 20.44 -18.90
C PRO A 141 -9.11 21.31 -17.85
N GLU A 142 -10.36 21.00 -17.53
CA GLU A 142 -11.13 21.71 -16.51
C GLU A 142 -10.68 21.40 -15.07
N LEU A 143 -9.90 20.34 -14.85
CA LEU A 143 -9.46 19.97 -13.51
C LEU A 143 -8.35 20.90 -12.99
N PRO A 144 -8.48 21.43 -11.76
CA PRO A 144 -7.40 22.13 -11.09
C PRO A 144 -6.17 21.24 -10.91
N GLY A 145 -4.97 21.82 -10.89
CA GLY A 145 -3.72 21.07 -10.74
C GLY A 145 -3.65 20.19 -9.48
N ARG A 146 -4.27 20.64 -8.38
CA ARG A 146 -4.37 19.84 -7.14
C ARG A 146 -5.29 18.63 -7.31
N ASP A 147 -6.42 18.77 -8.00
CA ASP A 147 -7.35 17.69 -8.27
C ASP A 147 -6.70 16.65 -9.18
N ARG A 148 -5.94 17.09 -10.20
CA ARG A 148 -5.12 16.19 -11.03
C ARG A 148 -4.11 15.40 -10.18
N ALA A 149 -3.46 16.05 -9.22
CA ALA A 149 -2.51 15.38 -8.33
C ALA A 149 -3.19 14.30 -7.46
N VAL A 150 -4.38 14.57 -6.92
CA VAL A 150 -5.15 13.60 -6.12
C VAL A 150 -5.60 12.43 -6.98
N LEU A 151 -6.15 12.70 -8.18
CA LEU A 151 -6.59 11.64 -9.10
C LEU A 151 -5.42 10.77 -9.58
N THR A 152 -4.30 11.38 -9.97
CA THR A 152 -3.08 10.63 -10.35
C THR A 152 -2.59 9.75 -9.20
N ALA A 153 -2.57 10.28 -7.98
CA ALA A 153 -2.20 9.47 -6.81
C ALA A 153 -3.18 8.31 -6.57
N ALA A 154 -4.49 8.53 -6.75
CA ALA A 154 -5.51 7.49 -6.65
C ALA A 154 -5.31 6.40 -7.70
N LEU A 155 -5.05 6.77 -8.96
CA LEU A 155 -4.74 5.83 -10.05
C LEU A 155 -3.52 4.97 -9.70
N LEU A 156 -2.40 5.59 -9.32
CA LEU A 156 -1.18 4.88 -8.93
C LEU A 156 -1.39 3.96 -7.73
N SER A 157 -2.25 4.35 -6.78
CA SER A 157 -2.59 3.52 -5.62
C SER A 157 -3.37 2.27 -6.00
N VAL A 158 -4.35 2.39 -6.91
CA VAL A 158 -5.09 1.24 -7.44
C VAL A 158 -4.15 0.27 -8.14
N LEU A 159 -3.23 0.77 -8.97
CA LEU A 159 -2.24 -0.05 -9.68
C LEU A 159 -1.27 -0.75 -8.72
N SER A 160 -0.78 -0.05 -7.70
CA SER A 160 0.17 -0.61 -6.74
C SER A 160 -0.46 -1.57 -5.73
N SER A 161 -1.79 -1.52 -5.54
CA SER A 161 -2.53 -2.39 -4.61
C SER A 161 -2.35 -3.88 -4.88
N ILE A 162 -1.98 -4.25 -6.11
CA ILE A 162 -1.70 -5.62 -6.52
C ILE A 162 -0.59 -6.28 -5.68
N GLY A 163 0.31 -5.48 -5.10
CA GLY A 163 1.36 -5.92 -4.18
C GLY A 163 0.88 -6.25 -2.77
N ASP A 164 -0.34 -5.88 -2.40
CA ASP A 164 -0.86 -6.02 -1.03
C ASP A 164 -1.59 -7.34 -0.80
N HIS A 165 -1.92 -8.08 -1.85
CA HIS A 165 -2.75 -9.28 -1.74
C HIS A 165 -2.36 -10.38 -2.73
N HIS A 166 -2.75 -11.62 -2.39
CA HIS A 166 -2.52 -12.82 -3.21
C HIS A 166 -3.85 -13.44 -3.69
N VAL A 167 -4.87 -12.61 -3.98
CA VAL A 167 -6.15 -13.11 -4.51
C VAL A 167 -5.88 -13.87 -5.80
N ALA A 168 -6.30 -15.14 -5.85
CA ALA A 168 -6.23 -15.96 -7.05
C ALA A 168 -7.34 -15.53 -8.01
N ILE A 169 -6.96 -14.95 -9.14
CA ILE A 169 -7.85 -14.43 -10.19
C ILE A 169 -7.17 -14.59 -11.55
N PRO A 170 -7.89 -14.93 -12.62
CA PRO A 170 -7.34 -14.92 -13.97
C PRO A 170 -6.77 -13.55 -14.35
N VAL A 171 -5.61 -13.53 -15.02
CA VAL A 171 -4.93 -12.29 -15.43
C VAL A 171 -5.87 -11.36 -16.17
N ARG A 172 -6.61 -11.87 -17.17
CA ARG A 172 -7.59 -11.08 -17.93
C ARG A 172 -8.61 -10.38 -17.03
N SER A 173 -9.16 -11.10 -16.05
CA SER A 173 -10.14 -10.52 -15.13
C SER A 173 -9.50 -9.48 -14.22
N LEU A 174 -8.26 -9.71 -13.77
CA LEU A 174 -7.52 -8.73 -12.97
C LEU A 174 -7.26 -7.44 -13.75
N THR A 175 -6.75 -7.54 -15.00
CA THR A 175 -6.56 -6.40 -15.90
C THR A 175 -7.85 -5.63 -16.11
N GLU A 176 -8.96 -6.33 -16.38
CA GLU A 176 -10.28 -5.73 -16.58
C GLU A 176 -10.77 -4.95 -15.36
N GLN A 177 -10.65 -5.53 -14.15
CA GLN A 177 -11.10 -4.87 -12.91
C GLN A 177 -10.26 -3.63 -12.61
N LEU A 178 -8.94 -3.72 -12.68
CA LEU A 178 -8.07 -2.58 -12.44
C LEU A 178 -8.25 -1.48 -13.50
N GLY A 179 -8.36 -1.85 -14.77
CA GLY A 179 -8.60 -0.90 -15.86
C GLY A 179 -9.94 -0.19 -15.71
N THR A 180 -11.00 -0.91 -15.32
CA THR A 180 -12.31 -0.31 -15.06
C THR A 180 -12.27 0.65 -13.88
N ALA A 181 -11.63 0.28 -12.78
CA ALA A 181 -11.46 1.15 -11.62
C ALA A 181 -10.66 2.41 -11.96
N CYS A 182 -9.56 2.27 -12.72
CA CYS A 182 -8.76 3.41 -13.17
C CYS A 182 -9.55 4.36 -14.09
N ARG A 183 -10.32 3.83 -15.05
CA ARG A 183 -11.18 4.66 -15.91
C ARG A 183 -12.23 5.40 -15.10
N ALA A 184 -12.91 4.73 -14.16
CA ALA A 184 -13.88 5.36 -13.28
C ALA A 184 -13.26 6.50 -12.45
N LEU A 185 -12.03 6.33 -11.95
CA LEU A 185 -11.29 7.38 -11.25
C LEU A 185 -10.93 8.54 -12.17
N ALA A 186 -10.43 8.27 -13.38
CA ALA A 186 -10.06 9.32 -14.34
C ALA A 186 -11.26 10.18 -14.76
N ASP A 187 -12.45 9.57 -14.85
CA ASP A 187 -13.71 10.24 -15.22
C ASP A 187 -14.41 10.92 -14.03
N THR A 188 -13.92 10.70 -12.79
CA THR A 188 -14.57 11.18 -11.57
C THR A 188 -14.59 12.69 -11.49
N ARG A 189 -15.74 13.24 -11.09
CA ARG A 189 -15.86 14.62 -10.60
C ARG A 189 -15.70 14.61 -9.08
N LEU A 190 -14.60 15.18 -8.60
CA LEU A 190 -14.39 15.31 -7.17
C LEU A 190 -15.42 16.28 -6.57
N PRO A 191 -15.96 16.01 -5.38
CA PRO A 191 -16.72 17.00 -4.62
C PRO A 191 -15.92 18.27 -4.43
N ALA A 192 -16.58 19.40 -4.15
CA ALA A 192 -15.87 20.63 -3.81
C ALA A 192 -14.83 20.37 -2.71
N PRO A 193 -13.65 21.04 -2.75
CA PRO A 193 -12.68 20.94 -1.66
C PRO A 193 -13.38 21.19 -0.32
N GLY A 194 -13.08 20.36 0.67
CA GLY A 194 -13.58 20.57 2.03
C GLY A 194 -12.94 21.82 2.62
N GLU A 195 -13.55 22.40 3.64
CA GLU A 195 -12.81 23.31 4.53
C GLU A 195 -11.65 22.52 5.12
N ALA A 196 -10.47 23.16 5.27
CA ALA A 196 -9.35 22.54 5.98
C ALA A 196 -9.91 22.16 7.37
N THR A 197 -10.13 20.87 7.56
CA THR A 197 -10.55 20.38 8.86
C THR A 197 -9.37 20.69 9.77
N GLU A 198 -9.53 21.66 10.66
CA GLU A 198 -8.58 21.82 11.76
C GLU A 198 -8.38 20.42 12.31
N THR A 199 -7.15 19.96 12.27
CA THR A 199 -6.79 18.70 12.90
C THR A 199 -7.35 18.85 14.31
N THR A 200 -8.40 18.09 14.63
CA THR A 200 -8.75 17.90 16.03
C THR A 200 -7.44 17.45 16.63
N THR A 201 -6.72 18.37 17.25
CA THR A 201 -5.44 18.11 17.90
C THR A 201 -5.68 16.85 18.70
N ALA A 202 -5.02 15.77 18.28
CA ALA A 202 -5.17 14.48 18.93
C ALA A 202 -5.03 14.80 20.41
N ARG A 203 -6.12 14.63 21.16
CA ARG A 203 -6.19 15.05 22.56
C ARG A 203 -4.98 14.40 23.20
N GLU A 204 -4.02 15.21 23.67
CA GLU A 204 -2.77 14.68 24.22
C GLU A 204 -3.10 13.60 25.23
N ILE A 205 -2.60 12.39 25.00
CA ILE A 205 -2.79 11.27 25.91
C ILE A 205 -2.09 11.66 27.21
N PRO A 206 -2.82 11.74 28.32
CA PRO A 206 -2.20 12.11 29.59
C PRO A 206 -1.02 11.20 29.93
N LEU A 207 0.09 11.77 30.40
CA LEU A 207 1.31 11.03 30.74
C LEU A 207 1.09 9.90 31.78
N THR A 208 -0.07 9.89 32.46
CA THR A 208 -0.49 8.83 33.38
C THR A 208 -0.91 7.55 32.67
N PHE A 209 -1.36 7.63 31.40
CA PHE A 209 -1.77 6.47 30.61
C PHE A 209 -0.57 5.87 29.85
N LYS A 210 0.42 5.38 30.60
CA LYS A 210 1.71 4.91 30.04
C LYS A 210 1.57 3.83 28.99
N HIS A 211 0.61 2.90 29.12
CA HIS A 211 0.38 1.84 28.13
C HIS A 211 -0.09 2.40 26.79
N GLU A 212 -1.03 3.35 26.79
CA GLU A 212 -1.50 4.02 25.57
C GLU A 212 -0.39 4.86 24.93
N LEU A 213 0.30 5.62 25.77
CA LEU A 213 1.39 6.48 25.33
C LEU A 213 2.52 5.67 24.65
N LEU A 214 2.84 4.48 25.20
CA LEU A 214 3.81 3.56 24.58
C LEU A 214 3.40 3.14 23.17
N LEU A 215 2.14 2.77 22.97
CA LEU A 215 1.65 2.35 21.64
C LEU A 215 1.71 3.49 20.64
N VAL A 216 1.22 4.67 21.01
CA VAL A 216 1.21 5.83 20.13
C VAL A 216 2.64 6.24 19.75
N ARG A 217 3.53 6.40 20.75
CA ARG A 217 4.92 6.80 20.49
C ARG A 217 5.71 5.76 19.70
N ALA A 218 5.43 4.48 19.93
CA ALA A 218 6.04 3.41 19.12
C ALA A 218 5.60 3.49 17.65
N VAL A 219 4.30 3.70 17.39
CA VAL A 219 3.77 3.85 16.02
C VAL A 219 4.37 5.07 15.31
N GLU A 220 4.45 6.21 15.99
CA GLU A 220 5.09 7.42 15.47
C GLU A 220 6.55 7.16 15.08
N LEU A 221 7.33 6.54 15.97
CA LEU A 221 8.72 6.20 15.71
C LEU A 221 8.87 5.18 14.56
N PHE A 222 8.02 4.15 14.51
CA PHE A 222 8.04 3.18 13.41
C PHE A 222 7.67 3.82 12.07
N HIS A 223 6.77 4.79 12.09
CA HIS A 223 6.40 5.56 10.91
C HIS A 223 7.57 6.43 10.42
N GLU A 224 8.20 7.18 11.33
CA GLU A 224 9.26 8.12 10.99
C GLU A 224 10.57 7.43 10.57
N ARG A 225 11.02 6.43 11.36
CA ARG A 225 12.36 5.83 11.24
C ARG A 225 12.36 4.44 10.60
N GLY A 226 11.20 3.79 10.46
CA GLY A 226 11.08 2.37 10.13
C GLY A 226 11.32 1.46 11.35
N TYR A 227 10.63 0.35 11.40
CA TYR A 227 10.70 -0.59 12.51
C TYR A 227 12.14 -1.05 12.87
N PRO A 228 13.04 -1.39 11.92
CA PRO A 228 14.39 -1.85 12.25
C PRO A 228 15.22 -0.82 13.02
N ASN A 229 15.03 0.46 12.73
CA ASN A 229 15.82 1.56 13.25
C ASN A 229 15.32 2.12 14.58
N VAL A 230 14.31 1.50 15.18
CA VAL A 230 13.74 1.90 16.47
C VAL A 230 14.07 0.86 17.52
N SER A 231 14.65 1.29 18.64
CA SER A 231 14.92 0.45 19.80
C SER A 231 13.79 0.53 20.84
N VAL A 232 13.77 -0.42 21.79
CA VAL A 232 12.86 -0.35 22.94
C VAL A 232 13.19 0.85 23.84
N GLU A 233 14.44 1.28 23.85
CA GLU A 233 14.90 2.46 24.59
C GLU A 233 14.38 3.76 23.98
N ASP A 234 14.38 3.88 22.63
CA ASP A 234 13.77 5.02 21.93
C ASP A 234 12.28 5.15 22.30
N ILE A 235 11.55 4.01 22.29
CA ILE A 235 10.12 3.98 22.63
C ILE A 235 9.91 4.38 24.10
N ALA A 236 10.73 3.86 25.02
CA ALA A 236 10.64 4.21 26.44
C ALA A 236 10.86 5.71 26.67
N THR A 237 11.89 6.25 26.03
CA THR A 237 12.24 7.67 26.09
C THR A 237 11.12 8.54 25.55
N ALA A 238 10.61 8.23 24.37
CA ALA A 238 9.50 8.97 23.76
C ALA A 238 8.20 8.90 24.60
N ALA A 239 7.97 7.80 25.31
CA ALA A 239 6.83 7.64 26.23
C ALA A 239 7.07 8.24 27.63
N GLY A 240 8.19 8.90 27.87
CA GLY A 240 8.54 9.48 29.18
C GLY A 240 8.67 8.43 30.28
N LEU A 241 9.19 7.24 29.94
CA LEU A 241 9.51 6.21 30.93
C LEU A 241 10.95 6.36 31.43
N PRO A 242 11.22 6.03 32.72
CA PRO A 242 12.54 6.24 33.31
C PRO A 242 13.63 5.31 32.75
N ALA A 243 13.24 4.17 32.18
CA ALA A 243 14.14 3.19 31.60
C ALA A 243 13.40 2.23 30.67
N SER A 244 14.12 1.61 29.72
CA SER A 244 13.59 0.58 28.82
C SER A 244 13.01 -0.63 29.58
N SER A 245 13.52 -0.95 30.76
CA SER A 245 13.00 -2.01 31.62
C SER A 245 11.52 -1.81 32.01
N ALA A 246 11.04 -0.58 32.04
CA ALA A 246 9.63 -0.27 32.31
C ALA A 246 8.70 -0.70 31.17
N VAL A 247 9.19 -0.79 29.94
CA VAL A 247 8.42 -1.29 28.77
C VAL A 247 8.12 -2.77 28.95
N TYR A 248 9.04 -3.55 29.48
CA TYR A 248 8.89 -5.00 29.67
C TYR A 248 7.81 -5.42 30.68
N ARG A 249 7.25 -4.44 31.42
CA ARG A 249 6.03 -4.66 32.24
C ARG A 249 4.78 -4.82 31.38
N PHE A 250 4.78 -4.31 30.15
CA PHE A 250 3.63 -4.30 29.24
C PHE A 250 3.84 -5.21 28.05
N TYR A 251 5.06 -5.26 27.50
CA TYR A 251 5.40 -5.96 26.26
C TYR A 251 6.72 -6.68 26.36
N ARG A 252 6.86 -7.84 25.72
CA ARG A 252 8.13 -8.62 25.68
C ARG A 252 9.20 -7.97 24.81
N GLY A 253 8.82 -7.05 23.92
CA GLY A 253 9.71 -6.34 23.02
C GLY A 253 8.96 -5.52 21.99
N LYS A 254 9.70 -4.85 21.10
CA LYS A 254 9.10 -3.96 20.09
C LYS A 254 8.17 -4.68 19.09
N GLY A 255 8.39 -5.97 18.83
CA GLY A 255 7.51 -6.78 17.99
C GLY A 255 6.12 -7.00 18.60
N ASP A 256 6.05 -7.18 19.93
CA ASP A 256 4.77 -7.29 20.65
C ASP A 256 4.03 -5.96 20.68
N ILE A 257 4.76 -4.84 20.80
CA ILE A 257 4.17 -3.48 20.73
C ILE A 257 3.53 -3.28 19.35
N LEU A 258 4.27 -3.63 18.29
CA LEU A 258 3.77 -3.55 16.92
C LEU A 258 2.52 -4.41 16.72
N ALA A 259 2.55 -5.66 17.20
CA ALA A 259 1.42 -6.59 17.14
C ALA A 259 0.20 -6.05 17.87
N ALA A 260 0.39 -5.47 19.07
CA ALA A 260 -0.70 -4.87 19.85
C ALA A 260 -1.34 -3.66 19.14
N ALA A 261 -0.52 -2.78 18.55
CA ALA A 261 -1.03 -1.66 17.76
C ALA A 261 -1.84 -2.14 16.54
N PHE A 262 -1.32 -3.16 15.83
CA PHE A 262 -1.99 -3.72 14.65
C PHE A 262 -3.29 -4.45 15.00
N ARG A 263 -3.32 -5.15 16.13
CA ARG A 263 -4.53 -5.82 16.61
C ARG A 263 -5.64 -4.82 16.86
N ARG A 264 -5.34 -3.69 17.52
CA ARG A 264 -6.31 -2.59 17.73
C ARG A 264 -6.86 -2.02 16.41
N ALA A 265 -5.99 -1.80 15.42
CA ALA A 265 -6.40 -1.33 14.10
C ALA A 265 -7.33 -2.34 13.42
N ALA A 266 -6.95 -3.63 13.41
CA ALA A 266 -7.73 -4.71 12.83
C ALA A 266 -9.09 -4.90 13.51
N ASP A 267 -9.11 -4.88 14.85
CA ASP A 267 -10.34 -5.03 15.66
C ASP A 267 -11.32 -3.89 15.40
N ARG A 268 -10.83 -2.65 15.25
CA ARG A 268 -11.68 -1.50 14.93
C ARG A 268 -12.37 -1.66 13.58
N VAL A 269 -11.64 -2.08 12.55
CA VAL A 269 -12.23 -2.33 11.23
C VAL A 269 -13.25 -3.46 11.29
N SER A 270 -12.94 -4.55 12.00
CA SER A 270 -13.86 -5.69 12.16
C SER A 270 -15.11 -5.31 12.94
N ALA A 271 -14.97 -4.55 14.04
CA ALA A 271 -16.07 -4.15 14.89
C ALA A 271 -17.06 -3.19 14.21
N ALA A 272 -16.64 -2.49 13.15
CA ALA A 272 -17.50 -1.60 12.39
C ALA A 272 -18.50 -2.33 11.50
N ILE A 273 -18.21 -3.57 11.05
CA ILE A 273 -19.01 -4.29 10.03
C ILE A 273 -20.42 -4.61 10.54
N GLY A 274 -20.53 -5.24 11.70
CA GLY A 274 -21.82 -5.63 12.27
C GLY A 274 -22.79 -4.46 12.45
N PRO A 275 -22.40 -3.38 13.15
CA PRO A 275 -23.24 -2.18 13.30
C PRO A 275 -23.59 -1.51 11.97
N ALA A 276 -22.66 -1.43 11.02
CA ALA A 276 -22.92 -0.83 9.72
C ALA A 276 -23.98 -1.61 8.94
N VAL A 277 -23.93 -2.94 8.96
CA VAL A 277 -24.94 -3.80 8.30
C VAL A 277 -26.29 -3.72 9.03
N ALA A 278 -26.30 -3.80 10.38
CA ALA A 278 -27.53 -3.79 11.15
C ALA A 278 -28.26 -2.43 11.14
N GLY A 279 -27.51 -1.33 10.97
CA GLY A 279 -28.05 0.04 10.95
C GLY A 279 -28.37 0.59 9.57
N SER A 280 -28.29 -0.24 8.51
CA SER A 280 -28.48 0.21 7.12
C SER A 280 -29.69 -0.45 6.47
N ASP A 281 -30.35 0.29 5.57
CA ASP A 281 -31.51 -0.19 4.80
C ASP A 281 -31.14 -1.19 3.68
N GLY A 282 -29.87 -1.50 3.52
CA GLY A 282 -29.41 -2.46 2.51
C GLY A 282 -27.88 -2.46 2.32
N PRO A 283 -27.35 -3.35 1.47
CA PRO A 283 -25.92 -3.55 1.31
C PRO A 283 -25.19 -2.33 0.75
N GLU A 284 -25.80 -1.52 -0.10
CA GLU A 284 -25.19 -0.29 -0.62
C GLU A 284 -25.01 0.75 0.49
N GLN A 285 -26.02 0.96 1.33
CA GLN A 285 -25.95 1.88 2.45
C GLN A 285 -24.94 1.39 3.52
N ALA A 286 -24.89 0.06 3.76
CA ALA A 286 -23.91 -0.54 4.64
C ALA A 286 -22.47 -0.27 4.15
N LEU A 287 -22.23 -0.41 2.84
CA LEU A 287 -20.93 -0.08 2.24
C LEU A 287 -20.60 1.40 2.36
N TYR A 288 -21.53 2.31 2.16
CA TYR A 288 -21.29 3.74 2.35
C TYR A 288 -20.89 4.05 3.79
N THR A 289 -21.59 3.47 4.76
CA THR A 289 -21.23 3.62 6.17
C THR A 289 -19.83 3.06 6.47
N LEU A 290 -19.49 1.88 5.95
CA LEU A 290 -18.17 1.29 6.12
C LEU A 290 -17.06 2.12 5.46
N ILE A 291 -17.31 2.67 4.27
CA ILE A 291 -16.37 3.56 3.57
C ILE A 291 -16.08 4.79 4.45
N ASP A 292 -17.11 5.45 4.93
CA ASP A 292 -16.96 6.66 5.73
C ASP A 292 -16.20 6.35 7.06
N LEU A 293 -16.55 5.26 7.76
CA LEU A 293 -15.84 4.82 8.96
C LEU A 293 -14.38 4.44 8.70
N PHE A 294 -14.10 3.77 7.60
CA PHE A 294 -12.72 3.38 7.25
C PHE A 294 -11.88 4.60 6.89
N VAL A 295 -12.41 5.53 6.10
CA VAL A 295 -11.72 6.77 5.74
C VAL A 295 -11.45 7.61 6.99
N ASP A 296 -12.47 7.81 7.85
CA ASP A 296 -12.33 8.58 9.09
C ASP A 296 -11.28 7.97 10.02
N GLY A 297 -11.33 6.66 10.25
CA GLY A 297 -10.36 5.96 11.09
C GLY A 297 -8.94 5.98 10.50
N SER A 298 -8.81 5.81 9.18
CA SER A 298 -7.51 5.83 8.51
C SER A 298 -6.86 7.21 8.53
N PHE A 299 -7.64 8.28 8.41
CA PHE A 299 -7.13 9.64 8.49
C PHE A 299 -6.87 10.11 9.92
N ALA A 300 -7.64 9.61 10.88
CA ALA A 300 -7.40 9.90 12.31
C ALA A 300 -6.11 9.25 12.83
N GLU A 301 -5.77 8.06 12.34
CA GLU A 301 -4.57 7.29 12.73
C GLU A 301 -3.73 6.89 11.51
N ARG A 302 -3.39 7.87 10.67
CA ARG A 302 -2.72 7.64 9.39
C ARG A 302 -1.35 6.96 9.57
N GLU A 303 -0.59 7.30 10.61
CA GLU A 303 0.70 6.69 10.91
C GLU A 303 0.52 5.19 11.20
N LEU A 304 -0.45 4.83 12.03
CA LEU A 304 -0.77 3.43 12.34
C LEU A 304 -1.25 2.69 11.09
N THR A 305 -2.11 3.32 10.30
CA THR A 305 -2.64 2.72 9.06
C THR A 305 -1.50 2.44 8.07
N PHE A 306 -0.57 3.37 7.88
CA PHE A 306 0.60 3.16 7.04
C PHE A 306 1.52 2.07 7.59
N VAL A 307 1.88 2.15 8.88
CA VAL A 307 2.79 1.19 9.53
C VAL A 307 2.21 -0.23 9.48
N TYR A 308 0.88 -0.38 9.58
CA TYR A 308 0.22 -1.68 9.46
C TYR A 308 0.57 -2.40 8.15
N TYR A 309 0.51 -1.70 7.02
CA TYR A 309 0.84 -2.28 5.72
C TYR A 309 2.35 -2.41 5.49
N ALA A 310 3.12 -1.39 5.90
CA ALA A 310 4.56 -1.35 5.65
C ALA A 310 5.36 -2.34 6.50
N GLU A 311 4.93 -2.60 7.74
CA GLU A 311 5.72 -3.31 8.73
C GLU A 311 5.10 -4.65 9.21
N ILE A 312 4.03 -5.12 8.56
CA ILE A 312 3.36 -6.39 8.94
C ILE A 312 4.32 -7.59 8.92
N SER A 313 5.37 -7.57 8.10
CA SER A 313 6.38 -8.60 8.05
C SER A 313 7.25 -8.68 9.31
N ASN A 314 7.33 -7.61 10.09
CA ASN A 314 8.11 -7.52 11.32
C ASN A 314 7.35 -7.95 12.58
N VAL A 315 6.07 -8.25 12.46
CA VAL A 315 5.25 -8.83 13.53
C VAL A 315 5.65 -10.28 13.77
N PRO A 316 5.68 -10.79 15.01
CA PRO A 316 5.90 -12.20 15.30
C PRO A 316 5.02 -13.12 14.45
N ALA A 317 5.55 -14.27 14.00
CA ALA A 317 4.92 -15.11 12.96
C ALA A 317 3.49 -15.57 13.32
N GLU A 318 3.25 -15.93 14.59
CA GLU A 318 1.94 -16.37 15.09
C GLU A 318 0.93 -15.22 14.99
N GLU A 319 1.29 -14.05 15.51
CA GLU A 319 0.46 -12.84 15.49
C GLU A 319 0.19 -12.37 14.06
N ARG A 320 1.20 -12.42 13.20
CA ARG A 320 1.06 -12.08 11.77
C ARG A 320 0.05 -12.96 11.07
N THR A 321 -0.01 -14.25 11.40
CA THR A 321 -1.01 -15.18 10.87
C THR A 321 -2.42 -14.80 11.31
N VAL A 322 -2.60 -14.44 12.58
CA VAL A 322 -3.90 -13.98 13.12
C VAL A 322 -4.33 -12.69 12.42
N LEU A 323 -3.45 -11.69 12.33
CA LEU A 323 -3.75 -10.40 11.70
C LEU A 323 -4.11 -10.55 10.21
N ARG A 324 -3.38 -11.38 9.47
CA ARG A 324 -3.70 -11.68 8.07
C ARG A 324 -5.05 -12.37 7.90
N ASN A 325 -5.42 -13.26 8.82
CA ASN A 325 -6.73 -13.89 8.80
C ASN A 325 -7.85 -12.87 9.08
N ILE A 326 -7.68 -11.98 10.05
CA ILE A 326 -8.64 -10.90 10.34
C ILE A 326 -8.80 -10.01 9.09
N GLN A 327 -7.70 -9.58 8.48
CA GLN A 327 -7.73 -8.76 7.26
C GLN A 327 -8.47 -9.49 6.13
N ARG A 328 -8.19 -10.78 5.91
CA ARG A 328 -8.86 -11.59 4.90
C ARG A 328 -10.36 -11.67 5.14
N LEU A 329 -10.79 -11.89 6.38
CA LEU A 329 -12.21 -11.95 6.73
C LEU A 329 -12.90 -10.59 6.51
N ASN A 330 -12.27 -9.49 6.91
CA ASN A 330 -12.79 -8.15 6.65
C ASN A 330 -12.98 -7.90 5.16
N VAL A 331 -11.98 -8.21 4.33
CA VAL A 331 -12.08 -8.08 2.88
C VAL A 331 -13.20 -8.96 2.30
N GLU A 332 -13.39 -10.18 2.81
CA GLU A 332 -14.48 -11.08 2.40
C GLU A 332 -15.86 -10.51 2.74
N GLU A 333 -16.05 -9.92 3.92
CA GLU A 333 -17.33 -9.30 4.29
C GLU A 333 -17.65 -8.07 3.41
N TRP A 334 -16.66 -7.22 3.17
CA TRP A 334 -16.83 -6.10 2.23
C TRP A 334 -17.14 -6.59 0.80
N ALA A 335 -16.46 -7.63 0.36
CA ALA A 335 -16.69 -8.22 -0.97
C ALA A 335 -18.08 -8.83 -1.10
N LYS A 336 -18.64 -9.45 -0.04
CA LYS A 336 -20.01 -9.96 -0.01
C LYS A 336 -21.02 -8.82 -0.17
N LEU A 337 -20.85 -7.72 0.56
CA LEU A 337 -21.70 -6.55 0.42
C LEU A 337 -21.60 -5.96 -0.99
N LEU A 338 -20.37 -5.88 -1.53
CA LEU A 338 -20.16 -5.38 -2.89
C LEU A 338 -20.84 -6.27 -3.95
N MET A 339 -20.77 -7.59 -3.82
CA MET A 339 -21.45 -8.51 -4.73
C MET A 339 -22.98 -8.43 -4.61
N ALA A 340 -23.51 -8.10 -3.44
CA ALA A 340 -24.94 -7.87 -3.27
C ALA A 340 -25.42 -6.61 -4.02
N VAL A 341 -24.56 -5.60 -4.18
CA VAL A 341 -24.84 -4.37 -4.95
C VAL A 341 -24.49 -4.55 -6.44
N ARG A 342 -23.45 -5.35 -6.73
CA ARG A 342 -22.92 -5.61 -8.07
C ARG A 342 -22.91 -7.12 -8.34
N PRO A 343 -24.06 -7.73 -8.63
CA PRO A 343 -24.18 -9.17 -8.76
C PRO A 343 -23.43 -9.77 -9.97
N GLU A 344 -22.98 -8.92 -10.89
CA GLU A 344 -22.12 -9.32 -12.00
C GLU A 344 -20.68 -9.63 -11.60
N LEU A 345 -20.25 -9.21 -10.40
CA LEU A 345 -18.88 -9.42 -9.93
C LEU A 345 -18.68 -10.84 -9.40
N ALA A 346 -17.65 -11.51 -9.90
CA ALA A 346 -17.15 -12.73 -9.25
C ALA A 346 -16.45 -12.38 -7.90
N ALA A 347 -16.49 -13.30 -6.93
CA ALA A 347 -15.92 -13.07 -5.59
C ALA A 347 -14.44 -12.65 -5.59
N ALA A 348 -13.63 -13.19 -6.50
CA ALA A 348 -12.23 -12.78 -6.63
C ALA A 348 -12.10 -11.33 -7.13
N ALA A 349 -12.94 -10.92 -8.08
CA ALA A 349 -12.97 -9.55 -8.60
C ALA A 349 -13.40 -8.56 -7.51
N ALA A 350 -14.45 -8.87 -6.76
CA ALA A 350 -14.90 -8.04 -5.63
C ALA A 350 -13.80 -7.85 -4.58
N ARG A 351 -13.07 -8.93 -4.20
CA ARG A 351 -11.93 -8.82 -3.28
C ARG A 351 -10.81 -7.94 -3.81
N VAL A 352 -10.49 -8.02 -5.11
CA VAL A 352 -9.48 -7.15 -5.74
C VAL A 352 -9.88 -5.68 -5.63
N LEU A 353 -11.13 -5.34 -5.96
CA LEU A 353 -11.64 -3.98 -5.85
C LEU A 353 -11.63 -3.47 -4.40
N VAL A 354 -11.98 -4.30 -3.43
CA VAL A 354 -11.88 -3.95 -2.00
C VAL A 354 -10.42 -3.66 -1.62
N HIS A 355 -9.47 -4.52 -1.97
CA HIS A 355 -8.05 -4.25 -1.73
C HIS A 355 -7.59 -2.94 -2.38
N ALA A 356 -7.96 -2.69 -3.63
CA ALA A 356 -7.61 -1.46 -4.33
C ALA A 356 -8.17 -0.21 -3.64
N ALA A 357 -9.42 -0.28 -3.21
CA ALA A 357 -10.08 0.82 -2.51
C ALA A 357 -9.44 1.12 -1.14
N LEU A 358 -9.17 0.08 -0.34
CA LEU A 358 -8.49 0.22 0.96
C LEU A 358 -7.07 0.79 0.79
N ALA A 359 -6.31 0.26 -0.17
CA ALA A 359 -4.96 0.70 -0.49
C ALA A 359 -4.91 2.19 -0.88
N MET A 360 -5.87 2.64 -1.68
CA MET A 360 -5.96 4.03 -2.11
C MET A 360 -6.17 4.99 -0.93
N VAL A 361 -7.00 4.63 0.06
CA VAL A 361 -7.19 5.46 1.26
C VAL A 361 -5.88 5.63 2.03
N VAL A 362 -5.12 4.54 2.20
CA VAL A 362 -3.82 4.56 2.89
C VAL A 362 -2.83 5.49 2.19
N ASP A 363 -2.69 5.35 0.86
CA ASP A 363 -1.73 6.14 0.10
C ASP A 363 -2.10 7.62 0.04
N LEU A 364 -3.38 7.93 -0.16
CA LEU A 364 -3.86 9.31 -0.17
C LEU A 364 -3.66 9.97 1.20
N GLY A 365 -3.98 9.27 2.29
CA GLY A 365 -3.73 9.76 3.65
C GLY A 365 -2.24 10.01 3.92
N GLN A 366 -1.36 9.13 3.43
CA GLN A 366 0.09 9.28 3.58
C GLN A 366 0.65 10.43 2.74
N ARG A 367 0.15 10.61 1.49
CA ARG A 367 0.69 11.61 0.56
C ARG A 367 0.23 13.03 0.85
N PHE A 368 -1.04 13.21 1.21
CA PHE A 368 -1.67 14.54 1.37
C PHE A 368 -1.92 14.90 2.82
N GLY A 369 -1.85 13.95 3.74
CA GLY A 369 -2.16 14.17 5.14
C GLY A 369 -3.66 14.39 5.40
N SER A 370 -3.98 14.79 6.62
CA SER A 370 -5.37 14.99 7.08
C SER A 370 -5.89 16.40 6.86
N VAL A 371 -5.02 17.35 6.49
CA VAL A 371 -5.33 18.79 6.43
C VAL A 371 -5.42 19.37 5.02
N ASP A 372 -5.03 18.61 3.98
CA ASP A 372 -5.11 19.13 2.60
C ASP A 372 -6.56 19.12 2.11
N PRO A 373 -7.17 20.31 1.85
CA PRO A 373 -8.55 20.41 1.37
C PRO A 373 -8.79 19.67 0.04
N ALA A 374 -7.74 19.54 -0.80
CA ALA A 374 -7.81 18.84 -2.07
C ALA A 374 -7.98 17.31 -1.87
N CYS A 375 -7.57 16.77 -0.72
CA CYS A 375 -7.68 15.36 -0.36
C CYS A 375 -8.50 15.18 0.93
N SER A 376 -9.60 15.93 1.09
CA SER A 376 -10.48 15.80 2.25
C SER A 376 -11.11 14.41 2.36
N ARG A 377 -11.47 13.99 3.57
CA ARG A 377 -12.13 12.70 3.85
C ARG A 377 -13.32 12.46 2.92
N ARG A 378 -14.15 13.47 2.70
CA ARG A 378 -15.30 13.42 1.77
C ARG A 378 -14.87 13.08 0.34
N ARG A 379 -13.77 13.66 -0.14
CA ARG A 379 -13.22 13.37 -1.48
C ARG A 379 -12.65 11.96 -1.58
N VAL A 380 -11.94 11.53 -0.55
CA VAL A 380 -11.38 10.16 -0.49
C VAL A 380 -12.50 9.12 -0.42
N ALA A 381 -13.55 9.35 0.35
CA ALA A 381 -14.73 8.49 0.37
C ALA A 381 -15.42 8.43 -1.01
N ALA A 382 -15.51 9.56 -1.72
CA ALA A 382 -16.05 9.59 -3.07
C ALA A 382 -15.19 8.78 -4.05
N LEU A 383 -13.86 8.89 -3.98
CA LEU A 383 -12.93 8.09 -4.79
C LEU A 383 -13.04 6.59 -4.45
N MET A 384 -13.17 6.26 -3.17
CA MET A 384 -13.35 4.87 -2.75
C MET A 384 -14.64 4.27 -3.30
N ARG A 385 -15.72 5.05 -3.33
CA ARG A 385 -16.98 4.66 -3.99
C ARG A 385 -16.80 4.41 -5.48
N GLN A 386 -16.05 5.27 -6.18
CA GLN A 386 -15.75 5.06 -7.60
C GLN A 386 -15.02 3.75 -7.87
N VAL A 387 -14.02 3.40 -7.06
CA VAL A 387 -13.29 2.13 -7.20
C VAL A 387 -14.21 0.94 -6.97
N LEU A 388 -15.09 0.99 -5.97
CA LEU A 388 -15.96 -0.13 -5.61
C LEU A 388 -17.16 -0.26 -6.55
N PHE A 389 -17.82 0.84 -6.87
CA PHE A 389 -19.08 0.80 -7.63
C PHE A 389 -18.88 1.03 -9.13
N GLY A 390 -17.76 1.63 -9.56
CA GLY A 390 -17.49 1.95 -10.97
C GLY A 390 -18.35 3.09 -11.53
N ARG A 391 -18.99 3.88 -10.63
CA ARG A 391 -19.93 4.95 -10.99
C ARG A 391 -19.91 6.08 -9.96
#